data_81fd42342a39534335e52350cacc2803
#
_entry.id   81fd42342a39534335e52350cacc2803
#
_cell.length_a   1.000
_cell.length_b   1.000
_cell.length_c   1.000
_cell.angle_alpha   90.00
_cell.angle_beta   90.00
_cell.angle_gamma   90.00
#
_symmetry.space_group_name_H-M   'P 1'
#
loop_
_entity.id
_entity.type
_entity.pdbx_description
1 polymer ?
#
loop_
_entity_poly.entity_id
_entity_poly.type
_entity_poly.pdbx_seq_one_letter_code
_entity_poly.pdbx_strand_id
1 'polypeptide(L)'
;DGVALAVTADPEKALLGHVFKIAFDPFVGRQVYFRVHQGTVKKDEPLFVDDARKAVKAANMASPLGKEPRERAFAIAGDIMMLAKVDGIHLNSMLQSTQNDAPPRLEQQSLPMPMVGLSVKPKNRGDEQKIAEALGKLIESDPCLRIERNASANETVLRGMGALHLRIAFERMKEQYGIEVETAVPTIPYRETISRKSEGHCRHKKQTGGAGQFGEVYLRVEPMPRGEGFEFVNAIVGGVIPSQFVPAVE
;
A
#
# COMPACT_ATOMS: atom_id res chain seq x y z
N ASP A 1 -5.08 25.80 2.12
CA ASP A 1 -5.87 26.73 1.32
C ASP A 1 -5.36 26.68 -0.10
N GLY A 2 -6.10 25.98 -0.99
CA GLY A 2 -5.73 25.82 -2.39
C GLY A 2 -5.96 27.11 -3.16
N VAL A 3 -4.91 27.66 -3.76
CA VAL A 3 -5.03 28.76 -4.72
C VAL A 3 -5.32 28.16 -6.08
N ALA A 4 -6.41 28.61 -6.72
CA ALA A 4 -6.74 28.14 -8.08
C ALA A 4 -5.65 28.61 -9.07
N LEU A 5 -5.05 27.65 -9.77
CA LEU A 5 -4.10 27.92 -10.83
C LEU A 5 -4.83 28.03 -12.17
N ALA A 6 -4.72 29.16 -12.84
CA ALA A 6 -5.21 29.31 -14.19
C ALA A 6 -4.26 28.62 -15.18
N VAL A 7 -4.72 27.55 -15.81
CA VAL A 7 -3.96 26.80 -16.82
C VAL A 7 -4.51 27.16 -18.20
N THR A 8 -3.61 27.55 -19.12
CA THR A 8 -3.96 27.85 -20.50
C THR A 8 -3.40 26.79 -21.43
N ALA A 9 -4.19 26.36 -22.40
CA ALA A 9 -3.77 25.37 -23.39
C ALA A 9 -2.79 25.97 -24.41
N ASP A 10 -1.62 26.38 -23.93
CA ASP A 10 -0.55 27.02 -24.71
C ASP A 10 0.63 26.03 -24.83
N PRO A 11 0.98 25.58 -26.05
CA PRO A 11 2.06 24.61 -26.24
C PRO A 11 3.46 25.16 -25.96
N GLU A 12 3.65 26.49 -25.96
CA GLU A 12 4.95 27.14 -25.72
C GLU A 12 5.28 27.31 -24.23
N LYS A 13 4.31 27.13 -23.34
CA LYS A 13 4.52 27.19 -21.90
C LYS A 13 5.19 25.93 -21.35
N ALA A 14 5.64 26.03 -20.11
CA ALA A 14 6.16 24.87 -19.36
C ALA A 14 5.12 23.73 -19.31
N LEU A 15 5.57 22.50 -19.47
CA LEU A 15 4.70 21.33 -19.45
C LEU A 15 3.97 21.22 -18.09
N LEU A 16 2.68 20.98 -18.21
CA LEU A 16 1.83 20.54 -17.08
C LEU A 16 0.95 19.38 -17.56
N GLY A 17 1.25 18.18 -17.12
CA GLY A 17 0.50 16.96 -17.38
C GLY A 17 -0.08 16.39 -16.10
N HIS A 18 -1.24 15.72 -16.18
CA HIS A 18 -1.90 15.05 -15.06
C HIS A 18 -2.15 13.59 -15.37
N VAL A 19 -1.70 12.71 -14.48
CA VAL A 19 -1.90 11.27 -14.55
C VAL A 19 -3.26 10.90 -13.97
N PHE A 20 -4.14 10.38 -14.80
CA PHE A 20 -5.51 10.06 -14.41
C PHE A 20 -5.82 8.55 -14.42
N LYS A 21 -4.93 7.72 -14.96
CA LYS A 21 -5.12 6.27 -15.00
C LYS A 21 -3.78 5.54 -15.06
N ILE A 22 -3.71 4.43 -14.32
CA ILE A 22 -2.64 3.43 -14.43
C ILE A 22 -3.29 2.11 -14.82
N ALA A 23 -2.67 1.38 -15.73
CA ALA A 23 -3.10 0.06 -16.14
C ALA A 23 -1.90 -0.88 -16.30
N PHE A 24 -2.15 -2.17 -16.26
CA PHE A 24 -1.16 -3.19 -16.50
C PHE A 24 -1.63 -4.07 -17.66
N ASP A 25 -0.79 -4.15 -18.67
CA ASP A 25 -0.98 -5.01 -19.83
C ASP A 25 -0.02 -6.20 -19.73
N PRO A 26 -0.43 -7.43 -20.04
CA PRO A 26 0.42 -8.61 -19.93
C PRO A 26 1.68 -8.56 -20.82
N PHE A 27 1.63 -7.84 -21.95
CA PHE A 27 2.71 -7.76 -22.94
C PHE A 27 3.51 -6.46 -22.84
N VAL A 28 2.81 -5.34 -22.67
CA VAL A 28 3.43 -4.00 -22.63
C VAL A 28 3.93 -3.68 -21.22
N GLY A 29 3.34 -4.28 -20.21
CA GLY A 29 3.64 -4.00 -18.81
C GLY A 29 2.84 -2.81 -18.27
N ARG A 30 3.47 -2.06 -17.36
CA ARG A 30 2.88 -0.89 -16.71
C ARG A 30 2.67 0.24 -17.71
N GLN A 31 1.45 0.77 -17.73
CA GLN A 31 1.00 1.87 -18.61
C GLN A 31 0.46 3.01 -17.77
N VAL A 32 0.99 4.20 -17.98
CA VAL A 32 0.59 5.44 -17.28
C VAL A 32 -0.09 6.35 -18.28
N TYR A 33 -1.36 6.66 -18.04
CA TYR A 33 -2.14 7.54 -18.91
C TYR A 33 -2.22 8.93 -18.28
N PHE A 34 -1.90 9.94 -19.07
CA PHE A 34 -1.92 11.33 -18.63
C PHE A 34 -2.49 12.26 -19.69
N ARG A 35 -3.04 13.36 -19.22
CA ARG A 35 -3.49 14.46 -20.07
C ARG A 35 -2.49 15.60 -20.01
N VAL A 36 -2.14 16.17 -21.15
CA VAL A 36 -1.37 17.40 -21.24
C VAL A 36 -2.33 18.57 -21.09
N HIS A 37 -2.19 19.36 -20.04
CA HIS A 37 -3.02 20.54 -19.79
C HIS A 37 -2.39 21.80 -20.39
N GLN A 38 -1.06 21.87 -20.39
CA GLN A 38 -0.26 23.01 -20.88
C GLN A 38 1.10 22.52 -21.35
N GLY A 39 1.70 23.27 -22.28
CA GLY A 39 3.04 22.96 -22.79
C GLY A 39 3.06 21.85 -23.80
N THR A 40 4.26 21.41 -24.11
CA THR A 40 4.58 20.30 -25.02
C THR A 40 5.46 19.29 -24.31
N VAL A 41 5.19 18.00 -24.49
CA VAL A 41 6.08 16.92 -24.10
C VAL A 41 6.62 16.22 -25.32
N LYS A 42 7.93 15.95 -25.37
CA LYS A 42 8.57 15.19 -26.46
C LYS A 42 9.01 13.82 -25.94
N LYS A 43 9.07 12.88 -26.87
CA LYS A 43 9.61 11.55 -26.59
C LYS A 43 11.05 11.69 -26.10
N ASP A 44 11.39 10.86 -25.12
CA ASP A 44 12.72 10.79 -24.48
C ASP A 44 13.14 12.02 -23.66
N GLU A 45 12.29 13.04 -23.50
CA GLU A 45 12.55 14.14 -22.60
C GLU A 45 12.46 13.72 -21.13
N PRO A 46 13.24 14.38 -20.24
CA PRO A 46 13.10 14.18 -18.81
C PRO A 46 11.81 14.83 -18.30
N LEU A 47 11.04 14.08 -17.52
CA LEU A 47 9.83 14.54 -16.84
C LEU A 47 10.03 14.53 -15.33
N PHE A 48 9.72 15.62 -14.67
CA PHE A 48 9.67 15.69 -13.22
C PHE A 48 8.25 15.34 -12.75
N VAL A 49 8.18 14.48 -11.75
CA VAL A 49 6.93 13.93 -11.21
C VAL A 49 6.72 14.53 -9.83
N ASP A 50 5.66 15.31 -9.66
CA ASP A 50 5.35 15.99 -8.41
C ASP A 50 6.56 16.79 -7.87
N ASP A 51 6.99 16.53 -6.63
CA ASP A 51 8.16 17.13 -5.98
C ASP A 51 9.44 16.29 -6.08
N ALA A 52 9.43 15.24 -6.93
CA ALA A 52 10.58 14.36 -7.08
C ALA A 52 11.79 15.12 -7.67
N ARG A 53 12.94 14.97 -7.03
CA ARG A 53 14.21 15.56 -7.51
C ARG A 53 14.78 14.86 -8.74
N LYS A 54 14.41 13.58 -8.93
CA LYS A 54 14.90 12.77 -10.05
C LYS A 54 13.87 12.73 -11.16
N ALA A 55 14.28 13.13 -12.35
CA ALA A 55 13.43 13.06 -13.53
C ALA A 55 13.24 11.62 -14.00
N VAL A 56 12.09 11.33 -14.56
CA VAL A 56 11.74 10.09 -15.29
C VAL A 56 11.83 10.38 -16.79
N LYS A 57 12.29 9.43 -17.58
CA LYS A 57 12.39 9.62 -19.03
C LYS A 57 11.04 9.31 -19.70
N ALA A 58 10.55 10.19 -20.56
CA ALA A 58 9.34 10.00 -21.38
C ALA A 58 9.57 9.00 -22.53
N ALA A 59 10.14 7.83 -22.20
CA ALA A 59 10.35 6.75 -23.17
C ALA A 59 9.02 6.05 -23.48
N ASN A 60 8.93 5.41 -24.65
CA ASN A 60 7.75 4.64 -25.08
C ASN A 60 6.44 5.44 -24.98
N MET A 61 6.47 6.68 -25.44
CA MET A 61 5.30 7.56 -25.47
C MET A 61 4.41 7.24 -26.67
N ALA A 62 3.12 7.03 -26.41
CA ALA A 62 2.15 6.69 -27.44
C ALA A 62 0.79 7.36 -27.19
N SER A 63 0.03 7.59 -28.25
CA SER A 63 -1.39 7.95 -28.16
C SER A 63 -2.23 6.69 -28.01
N PRO A 64 -3.05 6.56 -26.96
CA PRO A 64 -3.93 5.40 -26.77
C PRO A 64 -5.08 5.46 -27.78
N LEU A 65 -5.10 4.53 -28.73
CA LEU A 65 -6.17 4.41 -29.70
C LEU A 65 -6.65 2.96 -29.78
N GLY A 66 -7.73 2.64 -29.07
CA GLY A 66 -8.24 1.27 -28.98
C GLY A 66 -7.21 0.31 -28.36
N LYS A 67 -7.02 -0.85 -29.00
CA LYS A 67 -6.07 -1.88 -28.53
C LYS A 67 -4.63 -1.63 -28.99
N GLU A 68 -4.43 -0.81 -30.02
CA GLU A 68 -3.11 -0.58 -30.62
C GLU A 68 -2.67 0.88 -30.36
N PRO A 69 -1.82 1.11 -29.35
CA PRO A 69 -1.29 2.44 -29.13
C PRO A 69 -0.40 2.88 -30.29
N ARG A 70 -0.57 4.12 -30.74
CA ARG A 70 0.25 4.71 -31.81
C ARG A 70 1.38 5.52 -31.22
N GLU A 71 2.61 5.18 -31.55
CA GLU A 71 3.80 5.93 -31.14
C GLU A 71 3.72 7.38 -31.60
N ARG A 72 4.08 8.32 -30.73
CA ARG A 72 4.09 9.76 -30.99
C ARG A 72 5.41 10.37 -30.56
N ALA A 73 5.96 11.22 -31.42
CA ALA A 73 7.19 11.94 -31.13
C ALA A 73 6.99 13.09 -30.12
N PHE A 74 5.81 13.68 -30.12
CA PHE A 74 5.44 14.78 -29.21
C PHE A 74 3.93 14.77 -28.92
N ALA A 75 3.54 15.46 -27.88
CA ALA A 75 2.15 15.76 -27.55
C ALA A 75 2.03 17.19 -27.02
N ILE A 76 0.91 17.82 -27.29
CA ILE A 76 0.60 19.21 -26.93
C ILE A 76 -0.58 19.29 -25.97
N ALA A 77 -0.82 20.48 -25.44
CA ALA A 77 -1.96 20.77 -24.59
C ALA A 77 -3.29 20.28 -25.21
N GLY A 78 -4.05 19.48 -24.45
CA GLY A 78 -5.29 18.80 -24.87
C GLY A 78 -5.11 17.32 -25.20
N ASP A 79 -3.91 16.87 -25.55
CA ASP A 79 -3.66 15.47 -25.87
C ASP A 79 -3.74 14.56 -24.64
N ILE A 80 -4.21 13.33 -24.86
CA ILE A 80 -4.13 12.22 -23.92
C ILE A 80 -3.06 11.26 -24.40
N MET A 81 -2.09 10.97 -23.56
CA MET A 81 -0.93 10.15 -23.87
C MET A 81 -0.76 9.02 -22.89
N MET A 82 0.01 8.03 -23.31
CA MET A 82 0.42 6.89 -22.51
C MET A 82 1.95 6.79 -22.50
N LEU A 83 2.51 6.58 -21.32
CA LEU A 83 3.90 6.14 -21.13
C LEU A 83 3.90 4.67 -20.72
N ALA A 84 4.72 3.86 -21.35
CA ALA A 84 4.89 2.46 -21.01
C ALA A 84 6.23 2.20 -20.34
N LYS A 85 6.25 1.24 -19.40
CA LYS A 85 7.47 0.79 -18.69
C LYS A 85 8.18 1.91 -17.94
N VAL A 86 7.43 2.79 -17.29
CA VAL A 86 7.98 3.89 -16.49
C VAL A 86 7.52 3.71 -15.04
N ASP A 87 8.47 3.69 -14.11
CA ASP A 87 8.24 3.61 -12.67
C ASP A 87 8.29 4.99 -12.02
N GLY A 88 7.81 5.09 -10.78
CA GLY A 88 7.84 6.33 -10.01
C GLY A 88 6.77 7.36 -10.36
N ILE A 89 5.82 7.03 -11.22
CA ILE A 89 4.66 7.85 -11.53
C ILE A 89 3.43 7.19 -10.90
N HIS A 90 2.64 7.93 -10.13
CA HIS A 90 1.45 7.43 -9.45
C HIS A 90 0.16 8.02 -10.02
N LEU A 91 -0.95 7.46 -9.63
CA LEU A 91 -2.25 8.05 -9.95
C LEU A 91 -2.33 9.45 -9.32
N ASN A 92 -2.90 10.40 -10.06
CA ASN A 92 -2.97 11.84 -9.74
C ASN A 92 -1.63 12.58 -9.70
N SER A 93 -0.50 11.97 -10.07
CA SER A 93 0.78 12.68 -10.22
C SER A 93 0.70 13.77 -11.29
N MET A 94 1.41 14.87 -11.02
CA MET A 94 1.62 15.95 -11.98
C MET A 94 2.96 15.78 -12.67
N LEU A 95 2.97 15.91 -14.00
CA LEU A 95 4.15 15.82 -14.84
C LEU A 95 4.58 17.22 -15.31
N GLN A 96 5.86 17.53 -15.18
CA GLN A 96 6.42 18.84 -15.48
C GLN A 96 7.72 18.71 -16.26
N SER A 97 8.05 19.74 -17.07
CA SER A 97 9.33 19.81 -17.80
C SER A 97 10.48 20.30 -16.94
N THR A 98 10.19 20.98 -15.83
CA THR A 98 11.19 21.56 -14.92
C THR A 98 10.88 21.12 -13.49
N GLN A 99 11.93 20.94 -12.70
CA GLN A 99 11.77 20.68 -11.28
C GLN A 99 11.11 21.88 -10.60
N ASN A 100 10.12 21.59 -9.76
CA ASN A 100 9.43 22.59 -8.95
C ASN A 100 9.29 22.06 -7.51
N ASP A 101 9.78 22.80 -6.53
CA ASP A 101 9.69 22.42 -5.12
C ASP A 101 8.25 22.54 -4.57
N ALA A 102 7.38 23.29 -5.25
CA ALA A 102 5.96 23.41 -4.94
C ALA A 102 5.10 23.16 -6.21
N PRO A 103 5.05 21.90 -6.71
CA PRO A 103 4.29 21.60 -7.91
C PRO A 103 2.80 21.85 -7.70
N PRO A 104 2.09 22.32 -8.74
CA PRO A 104 0.65 22.41 -8.67
C PRO A 104 0.06 21.03 -8.43
N ARG A 105 -0.90 20.93 -7.51
CA ARG A 105 -1.62 19.69 -7.21
C ARG A 105 -3.07 19.88 -7.55
N LEU A 106 -3.66 18.88 -8.19
CA LEU A 106 -5.11 18.83 -8.34
C LEU A 106 -5.73 18.41 -7.00
N GLU A 107 -6.83 19.06 -6.66
CA GLU A 107 -7.65 18.62 -5.54
C GLU A 107 -8.15 17.20 -5.81
N GLN A 108 -7.76 16.27 -4.95
CA GLN A 108 -8.17 14.88 -5.09
C GLN A 108 -9.63 14.75 -4.63
N GLN A 109 -10.47 14.20 -5.48
CA GLN A 109 -11.81 13.79 -5.08
C GLN A 109 -11.70 12.65 -4.06
N SER A 110 -12.47 12.74 -2.98
CA SER A 110 -12.58 11.66 -2.02
C SER A 110 -13.23 10.46 -2.69
N LEU A 111 -12.50 9.37 -2.83
CA LEU A 111 -13.04 8.12 -3.35
C LEU A 111 -13.88 7.42 -2.27
N PRO A 112 -14.94 6.71 -2.67
CA PRO A 112 -15.73 5.95 -1.71
C PRO A 112 -14.91 4.88 -1.01
N MET A 113 -15.13 4.71 0.29
CA MET A 113 -14.43 3.71 1.09
C MET A 113 -14.84 2.29 0.68
N PRO A 114 -13.90 1.37 0.54
CA PRO A 114 -14.21 -0.03 0.24
C PRO A 114 -14.85 -0.71 1.46
N MET A 115 -16.11 -1.12 1.33
CA MET A 115 -16.92 -1.62 2.45
C MET A 115 -16.91 -3.14 2.62
N VAL A 116 -16.61 -3.89 1.56
CA VAL A 116 -16.61 -5.36 1.59
C VAL A 116 -15.20 -5.88 1.56
N GLY A 117 -14.87 -6.83 2.45
CA GLY A 117 -13.56 -7.47 2.51
C GLY A 117 -13.67 -8.98 2.39
N LEU A 118 -12.70 -9.59 1.71
CA LEU A 118 -12.49 -11.03 1.67
C LEU A 118 -11.03 -11.34 2.02
N SER A 119 -10.85 -12.34 2.87
CA SER A 119 -9.53 -12.94 3.13
C SER A 119 -9.10 -13.69 1.88
N VAL A 120 -7.85 -13.52 1.47
CA VAL A 120 -7.28 -14.06 0.23
C VAL A 120 -6.10 -14.96 0.56
N LYS A 121 -6.17 -16.21 0.10
CA LYS A 121 -5.09 -17.19 0.21
C LYS A 121 -4.76 -17.80 -1.15
N PRO A 122 -3.49 -18.15 -1.41
CA PRO A 122 -3.15 -18.87 -2.62
C PRO A 122 -3.80 -20.26 -2.62
N LYS A 123 -4.35 -20.66 -3.76
CA LYS A 123 -4.82 -22.04 -3.95
C LYS A 123 -3.66 -23.02 -4.03
N ASN A 124 -2.53 -22.60 -4.60
CA ASN A 124 -1.32 -23.39 -4.73
C ASN A 124 -0.23 -22.88 -3.79
N ARG A 125 0.42 -23.79 -3.06
CA ARG A 125 1.62 -23.46 -2.28
C ARG A 125 2.74 -22.98 -3.22
N GLY A 126 3.32 -21.84 -2.94
CA GLY A 126 4.38 -21.22 -3.76
C GLY A 126 3.93 -20.00 -4.57
N ASP A 127 2.64 -19.71 -4.64
CA ASP A 127 2.13 -18.50 -5.33
C ASP A 127 1.99 -17.29 -4.40
N GLU A 128 2.42 -17.36 -3.13
CA GLU A 128 2.29 -16.28 -2.15
C GLU A 128 2.94 -14.97 -2.62
N GLN A 129 4.15 -15.06 -3.18
CA GLN A 129 4.85 -13.89 -3.70
C GLN A 129 4.16 -13.32 -4.94
N LYS A 130 3.70 -14.18 -5.83
CA LYS A 130 2.97 -13.78 -7.05
C LYS A 130 1.64 -13.10 -6.72
N ILE A 131 0.93 -13.59 -5.70
CA ILE A 131 -0.31 -12.94 -5.23
C ILE A 131 -0.04 -11.53 -4.74
N ALA A 132 0.99 -11.33 -3.93
CA ALA A 132 1.34 -10.00 -3.42
C ALA A 132 1.64 -9.02 -4.57
N GLU A 133 2.38 -9.47 -5.59
CA GLU A 133 2.66 -8.67 -6.78
C GLU A 133 1.39 -8.37 -7.60
N ALA A 134 0.55 -9.37 -7.86
CA ALA A 134 -0.69 -9.19 -8.61
C ALA A 134 -1.67 -8.26 -7.89
N LEU A 135 -1.84 -8.43 -6.57
CA LEU A 135 -2.65 -7.53 -5.75
C LEU A 135 -2.11 -6.10 -5.75
N GLY A 136 -0.78 -5.93 -5.70
CA GLY A 136 -0.15 -4.61 -5.83
C GLY A 136 -0.51 -3.92 -7.14
N LYS A 137 -0.43 -4.63 -8.26
CA LYS A 137 -0.81 -4.11 -9.59
C LYS A 137 -2.30 -3.79 -9.70
N LEU A 138 -3.17 -4.61 -9.09
CA LEU A 138 -4.61 -4.34 -9.06
C LEU A 138 -4.93 -3.05 -8.30
N ILE A 139 -4.34 -2.85 -7.12
CA ILE A 139 -4.58 -1.65 -6.31
C ILE A 139 -4.03 -0.40 -7.00
N GLU A 140 -2.88 -0.51 -7.64
CA GLU A 140 -2.32 0.62 -8.38
C GLU A 140 -3.21 1.02 -9.57
N SER A 141 -3.91 0.06 -10.19
CA SER A 141 -4.85 0.31 -11.29
C SER A 141 -6.25 0.70 -10.84
N ASP A 142 -6.63 0.36 -9.61
CA ASP A 142 -7.97 0.62 -9.06
C ASP A 142 -7.89 1.16 -7.63
N PRO A 143 -8.01 2.48 -7.45
CA PRO A 143 -7.85 3.12 -6.14
C PRO A 143 -8.99 2.82 -5.16
N CYS A 144 -10.07 2.16 -5.60
CA CYS A 144 -11.16 1.69 -4.74
C CYS A 144 -10.91 0.27 -4.18
N LEU A 145 -9.78 -0.36 -4.52
CA LEU A 145 -9.30 -1.57 -3.88
C LEU A 145 -8.29 -1.22 -2.78
N ARG A 146 -8.34 -1.94 -1.66
CA ARG A 146 -7.39 -1.79 -0.55
C ARG A 146 -6.98 -3.14 0.00
N ILE A 147 -5.70 -3.29 0.30
CA ILE A 147 -5.19 -4.45 1.05
C ILE A 147 -5.04 -4.07 2.52
N GLU A 148 -5.53 -4.93 3.38
CA GLU A 148 -5.27 -4.90 4.82
C GLU A 148 -4.58 -6.21 5.23
N ARG A 149 -3.55 -6.10 6.05
CA ARG A 149 -2.89 -7.26 6.63
C ARG A 149 -3.33 -7.40 8.10
N ASN A 150 -4.05 -8.46 8.38
CA ASN A 150 -4.40 -8.83 9.74
C ASN A 150 -3.27 -9.68 10.34
N ALA A 151 -2.36 -9.02 11.08
CA ALA A 151 -1.19 -9.70 11.65
C ALA A 151 -1.58 -10.76 12.70
N SER A 152 -2.63 -10.53 13.50
CA SER A 152 -3.09 -11.45 14.53
C SER A 152 -3.68 -12.74 13.97
N ALA A 153 -4.36 -12.67 12.82
CA ALA A 153 -4.92 -13.83 12.14
C ALA A 153 -4.00 -14.36 11.02
N ASN A 154 -2.87 -13.69 10.76
CA ASN A 154 -1.99 -13.96 9.63
C ASN A 154 -2.74 -14.05 8.28
N GLU A 155 -3.64 -13.11 8.07
CA GLU A 155 -4.48 -13.04 6.88
C GLU A 155 -4.21 -11.78 6.07
N THR A 156 -4.29 -11.92 4.74
CA THR A 156 -4.36 -10.78 3.81
C THR A 156 -5.80 -10.60 3.38
N VAL A 157 -6.36 -9.43 3.57
CA VAL A 157 -7.75 -9.09 3.24
C VAL A 157 -7.73 -8.09 2.08
N LEU A 158 -8.40 -8.43 0.98
CA LEU A 158 -8.70 -7.49 -0.09
C LEU A 158 -10.06 -6.87 0.16
N ARG A 159 -10.10 -5.54 0.22
CA ARG A 159 -11.34 -4.77 0.32
C ARG A 159 -11.70 -4.12 -1.00
N GLY A 160 -12.97 -4.08 -1.28
CA GLY A 160 -13.55 -3.44 -2.46
C GLY A 160 -14.92 -2.82 -2.15
N MET A 161 -15.48 -2.15 -3.14
CA MET A 161 -16.77 -1.47 -3.04
C MET A 161 -17.94 -2.42 -2.77
N GLY A 162 -17.84 -3.65 -3.25
CA GLY A 162 -18.88 -4.67 -3.12
C GLY A 162 -18.42 -6.04 -3.59
N ALA A 163 -19.27 -7.06 -3.43
CA ALA A 163 -18.96 -8.43 -3.81
C ALA A 163 -18.66 -8.58 -5.31
N LEU A 164 -19.39 -7.87 -6.17
CA LEU A 164 -19.13 -7.89 -7.62
C LEU A 164 -17.76 -7.29 -7.96
N HIS A 165 -17.39 -6.19 -7.31
CA HIS A 165 -16.09 -5.56 -7.53
C HIS A 165 -14.93 -6.51 -7.18
N LEU A 166 -15.00 -7.19 -6.03
CA LEU A 166 -14.02 -8.19 -5.62
C LEU A 166 -13.98 -9.38 -6.58
N ARG A 167 -15.16 -9.86 -7.03
CA ARG A 167 -15.21 -10.94 -8.03
C ARG A 167 -14.49 -10.56 -9.32
N ILE A 168 -14.74 -9.37 -9.86
CA ILE A 168 -14.04 -8.87 -11.05
C ILE A 168 -12.53 -8.75 -10.81
N ALA A 169 -12.11 -8.30 -9.63
CA ALA A 169 -10.69 -8.23 -9.28
C ALA A 169 -10.03 -9.64 -9.31
N PHE A 170 -10.68 -10.65 -8.75
CA PHE A 170 -10.18 -12.04 -8.77
C PHE A 170 -10.23 -12.67 -10.16
N GLU A 171 -11.26 -12.39 -10.97
CA GLU A 171 -11.31 -12.80 -12.37
C GLU A 171 -10.13 -12.21 -13.16
N ARG A 172 -9.83 -10.93 -12.98
CA ARG A 172 -8.64 -10.30 -13.57
C ARG A 172 -7.33 -10.93 -13.10
N MET A 173 -7.21 -11.29 -11.81
CA MET A 173 -6.03 -12.02 -11.31
C MET A 173 -5.83 -13.34 -12.04
N LYS A 174 -6.92 -14.09 -12.25
CA LYS A 174 -6.86 -15.35 -12.97
C LYS A 174 -6.52 -15.16 -14.45
N GLU A 175 -7.19 -14.24 -15.13
CA GLU A 175 -7.02 -14.03 -16.59
C GLU A 175 -5.68 -13.39 -16.95
N GLN A 176 -5.22 -12.40 -16.19
CA GLN A 176 -4.02 -11.63 -16.52
C GLN A 176 -2.75 -12.23 -15.93
N TYR A 177 -2.83 -12.85 -14.76
CA TYR A 177 -1.66 -13.36 -14.03
C TYR A 177 -1.65 -14.87 -13.82
N GLY A 178 -2.70 -15.58 -14.22
CA GLY A 178 -2.83 -17.03 -14.04
C GLY A 178 -2.91 -17.46 -12.58
N ILE A 179 -3.32 -16.55 -11.67
CA ILE A 179 -3.33 -16.81 -10.23
C ILE A 179 -4.76 -17.07 -9.77
N GLU A 180 -4.99 -18.24 -9.19
CA GLU A 180 -6.24 -18.59 -8.51
C GLU A 180 -6.09 -18.43 -7.01
N VAL A 181 -7.10 -17.84 -6.39
CA VAL A 181 -7.16 -17.59 -4.95
C VAL A 181 -8.36 -18.29 -4.32
N GLU A 182 -8.19 -18.69 -3.06
CA GLU A 182 -9.28 -19.08 -2.18
C GLU A 182 -9.68 -17.86 -1.35
N THR A 183 -10.98 -17.65 -1.22
CA THR A 183 -11.53 -16.52 -0.49
C THR A 183 -12.39 -16.97 0.66
N ALA A 184 -12.31 -16.27 1.80
CA ALA A 184 -13.13 -16.50 2.98
C ALA A 184 -13.56 -15.18 3.62
N VAL A 185 -14.52 -15.24 4.51
CA VAL A 185 -14.85 -14.09 5.37
C VAL A 185 -13.65 -13.81 6.29
N PRO A 186 -13.19 -12.55 6.39
CA PRO A 186 -12.05 -12.22 7.24
C PRO A 186 -12.31 -12.56 8.71
N THR A 187 -11.29 -13.07 9.37
CA THR A 187 -11.33 -13.35 10.81
C THR A 187 -11.35 -12.05 11.60
N ILE A 188 -12.27 -11.92 12.54
CA ILE A 188 -12.32 -10.76 13.43
C ILE A 188 -11.19 -10.90 14.46
N PRO A 189 -10.24 -9.95 14.54
CA PRO A 189 -9.14 -10.01 15.50
C PRO A 189 -9.65 -9.63 16.91
N TYR A 190 -10.21 -10.59 17.60
CA TYR A 190 -10.59 -10.39 19.00
C TYR A 190 -9.36 -10.19 19.88
N ARG A 191 -9.46 -9.30 20.83
CA ARG A 191 -8.47 -9.10 21.89
C ARG A 191 -9.09 -9.52 23.20
N GLU A 192 -8.35 -10.27 23.99
CA GLU A 192 -8.73 -10.60 25.35
C GLU A 192 -8.39 -9.45 26.29
N THR A 193 -9.18 -9.30 27.33
CA THR A 193 -8.94 -8.36 28.41
C THR A 193 -9.35 -9.00 29.74
N ILE A 194 -8.88 -8.45 30.85
CA ILE A 194 -9.22 -8.87 32.18
C ILE A 194 -10.29 -7.93 32.76
N SER A 195 -11.20 -8.49 33.57
CA SER A 195 -12.28 -7.72 34.20
C SER A 195 -12.01 -7.39 35.68
N ARG A 196 -11.02 -8.02 36.28
CA ARG A 196 -10.66 -7.84 37.70
C ARG A 196 -9.18 -8.09 37.91
N LYS A 197 -8.68 -7.50 39.00
CA LYS A 197 -7.32 -7.72 39.48
C LYS A 197 -7.09 -9.19 39.81
N SER A 198 -5.94 -9.72 39.41
CA SER A 198 -5.50 -11.07 39.70
C SER A 198 -4.00 -11.12 39.96
N GLU A 199 -3.57 -12.11 40.71
CA GLU A 199 -2.15 -12.36 41.00
C GLU A 199 -1.79 -13.77 40.59
N GLY A 200 -0.58 -13.93 40.06
CA GLY A 200 -0.02 -15.21 39.64
C GLY A 200 1.41 -15.36 40.13
N HIS A 201 1.77 -16.59 40.47
CA HIS A 201 3.12 -16.96 40.87
C HIS A 201 3.56 -18.16 40.04
N CYS A 202 4.77 -18.08 39.48
CA CYS A 202 5.39 -19.21 38.80
C CYS A 202 6.83 -19.39 39.30
N ARG A 203 7.15 -20.62 39.68
CA ARG A 203 8.50 -21.02 40.04
C ARG A 203 8.98 -22.15 39.17
N HIS A 204 10.00 -21.90 38.36
CA HIS A 204 10.69 -22.91 37.60
C HIS A 204 11.98 -23.31 38.30
N LYS A 205 12.08 -24.59 38.68
CA LYS A 205 13.31 -25.19 39.21
C LYS A 205 13.55 -26.52 38.50
N LYS A 206 14.61 -26.60 37.71
CA LYS A 206 14.98 -27.84 37.03
C LYS A 206 16.47 -28.09 37.21
N GLN A 207 16.81 -29.31 37.66
CA GLN A 207 18.21 -29.76 37.83
C GLN A 207 18.29 -31.22 37.33
N THR A 208 18.86 -31.39 36.13
CA THR A 208 19.04 -32.69 35.47
C THR A 208 20.49 -32.79 35.02
N GLY A 209 21.42 -32.95 35.98
CA GLY A 209 22.84 -33.06 35.67
C GLY A 209 23.47 -31.77 35.08
N GLY A 210 24.45 -31.17 35.74
CA GLY A 210 25.09 -29.93 35.33
C GLY A 210 24.47 -28.66 35.95
N ALA A 211 24.54 -27.52 35.27
CA ALA A 211 24.03 -26.25 35.76
C ALA A 211 22.51 -26.27 35.86
N GLY A 212 21.96 -26.02 37.07
CA GLY A 212 20.54 -25.95 37.33
C GLY A 212 19.88 -24.71 36.71
N GLN A 213 18.60 -24.84 36.37
CA GLN A 213 17.75 -23.72 35.94
C GLN A 213 16.86 -23.28 37.11
N PHE A 214 16.84 -22.00 37.38
CA PHE A 214 15.97 -21.39 38.38
C PHE A 214 15.40 -20.07 37.91
N GLY A 215 14.11 -19.88 38.07
CA GLY A 215 13.42 -18.63 37.86
C GLY A 215 12.13 -18.60 38.64
N GLU A 216 11.87 -17.50 39.31
CA GLU A 216 10.67 -17.31 40.15
C GLU A 216 10.13 -15.91 39.93
N VAL A 217 8.87 -15.80 39.59
CA VAL A 217 8.24 -14.53 39.27
C VAL A 217 6.83 -14.47 39.89
N TYR A 218 6.53 -13.36 40.53
CA TYR A 218 5.22 -12.98 40.96
C TYR A 218 4.69 -11.88 40.05
N LEU A 219 3.54 -12.07 39.45
CA LEU A 219 2.87 -11.12 38.59
C LEU A 219 1.54 -10.69 39.19
N ARG A 220 1.24 -9.42 39.08
CA ARG A 220 -0.05 -8.85 39.37
C ARG A 220 -0.57 -8.16 38.11
N VAL A 221 -1.77 -8.51 37.70
CA VAL A 221 -2.44 -7.91 36.54
C VAL A 221 -3.67 -7.13 37.04
N GLU A 222 -3.83 -5.92 36.51
CA GLU A 222 -4.92 -5.02 36.86
C GLU A 222 -5.63 -4.54 35.58
N PRO A 223 -6.97 -4.48 35.54
CA PRO A 223 -7.69 -3.96 34.39
C PRO A 223 -7.44 -2.46 34.24
N MET A 224 -7.19 -2.03 33.02
CA MET A 224 -7.06 -0.63 32.62
C MET A 224 -8.33 -0.15 31.90
N PRO A 225 -8.61 1.16 31.87
CA PRO A 225 -9.68 1.73 31.08
C PRO A 225 -9.53 1.39 29.59
N ARG A 226 -10.68 1.30 28.90
CA ARG A 226 -10.69 0.95 27.47
C ARG A 226 -9.96 2.00 26.63
N GLY A 227 -8.96 1.57 25.89
CA GLY A 227 -8.15 2.42 25.00
C GLY A 227 -6.77 2.81 25.54
N GLU A 228 -6.49 2.57 26.81
CA GLU A 228 -5.18 2.90 27.42
C GLU A 228 -4.07 1.89 27.08
N GLY A 229 -4.43 0.77 26.46
CA GLY A 229 -3.45 -0.19 25.94
C GLY A 229 -2.87 -1.10 27.03
N PHE A 230 -1.54 -1.16 27.12
CA PHE A 230 -0.77 -1.99 28.06
C PHE A 230 0.26 -1.13 28.77
N GLU A 231 0.37 -1.29 30.09
CA GLU A 231 1.38 -0.64 30.91
C GLU A 231 2.11 -1.71 31.72
N PHE A 232 3.44 -1.68 31.69
CA PHE A 232 4.27 -2.55 32.52
C PHE A 232 4.86 -1.76 33.67
N VAL A 233 4.56 -2.19 34.90
CA VAL A 233 5.08 -1.59 36.13
C VAL A 233 6.06 -2.54 36.81
N ASN A 234 7.33 -2.14 36.85
CA ASN A 234 8.33 -2.88 37.60
C ASN A 234 8.27 -2.55 39.12
N ALA A 235 7.67 -3.44 39.90
CA ALA A 235 7.54 -3.29 41.34
C ALA A 235 8.61 -4.07 42.14
N ILE A 236 9.72 -4.46 41.52
CA ILE A 236 10.81 -5.21 42.16
C ILE A 236 11.53 -4.32 43.18
N VAL A 237 11.64 -4.79 44.43
CA VAL A 237 12.37 -4.12 45.49
C VAL A 237 13.61 -4.95 45.87
N GLY A 238 14.75 -4.26 46.06
CA GLY A 238 15.98 -4.91 46.53
C GLY A 238 16.76 -5.73 45.48
N GLY A 239 16.43 -5.60 44.19
CA GLY A 239 17.20 -6.26 43.12
C GLY A 239 17.09 -7.79 43.09
N VAL A 240 15.99 -8.33 43.57
CA VAL A 240 15.75 -9.80 43.63
C VAL A 240 15.74 -10.45 42.28
N ILE A 241 15.29 -9.73 41.27
CA ILE A 241 15.42 -10.12 39.85
C ILE A 241 16.43 -9.14 39.16
N PRO A 242 17.54 -9.62 38.60
CA PRO A 242 18.45 -8.74 37.88
C PRO A 242 17.73 -8.02 36.75
N SER A 243 18.02 -6.73 36.54
CA SER A 243 17.33 -5.86 35.60
C SER A 243 17.36 -6.37 34.14
N GLN A 244 18.40 -7.12 33.78
CA GLN A 244 18.54 -7.75 32.45
C GLN A 244 17.44 -8.77 32.11
N PHE A 245 16.76 -9.34 33.14
CA PHE A 245 15.68 -10.32 32.96
C PHE A 245 14.28 -9.71 33.00
N VAL A 246 14.15 -8.44 33.38
CA VAL A 246 12.86 -7.75 33.44
C VAL A 246 12.16 -7.68 32.08
N PRO A 247 12.84 -7.35 30.95
CA PRO A 247 12.22 -7.35 29.62
C PRO A 247 11.71 -8.73 29.15
N ALA A 248 12.20 -9.83 29.75
CA ALA A 248 11.72 -11.17 29.43
C ALA A 248 10.43 -11.54 30.19
N VAL A 249 10.08 -10.75 31.22
CA VAL A 249 8.83 -10.89 31.99
C VAL A 249 7.73 -10.01 31.43
N GLU A 250 8.08 -8.85 30.86
CA GLU A 250 7.21 -7.96 30.11
C GLU A 250 6.72 -8.62 28.80
#